data_00d4d67e3bebfd3929549a2086fa1f94
#
_entry.id   00d4d67e3bebfd3929549a2086fa1f94
#
_cell.length_a   1.000
_cell.length_b   1.000
_cell.length_c   1.000
_cell.angle_alpha   90.00
_cell.angle_beta   90.00
_cell.angle_gamma   90.00
#
_symmetry.space_group_name_H-M   'P 1'
#
loop_
_entity.id
_entity.type
_entity.pdbx_description
1 polymer ?
#
loop_
_entity_poly.entity_id
_entity_poly.type
_entity_poly.pdbx_seq_one_letter_code
_entity_poly.pdbx_strand_id
1 'polypeptide(L)'
;MDISVIIPLYNEEKSLPELHAWIQRVMNANGFTYEIIFINDGSKDRSWDVIEDLHHKDAEHVHAIKFRRNYGKSPALYCGFNAAQGDVVITMDADLQDSPDEIPELYRMIMEEKYDLVSGYKQKRYDPLTKTIPTKLFNATARKISGVHNLHDFNCGLKAYRRDVVKNIEVYGEMHRYIPYLAKEAGFARIGEKVVQHQARKYGKSKFGINRFFNGYLDLLTLWFLTNFGKKPMHVFGLMGSFMFFIGFVAFLWLIVEKVIMLVSGVYGDLLSDHASFFIALVAMVLGTQLFLAGFIGDLISRSNPRRNDYQIEKEM
;
A
#
# COMPACT_ATOMS: atom_id res chain seq x y z
N MET A 1 -4.33 -25.96 -9.98
CA MET A 1 -4.33 -24.84 -10.97
C MET A 1 -3.05 -24.06 -10.78
N ASP A 2 -2.32 -23.84 -11.88
CA ASP A 2 -0.99 -23.24 -11.78
C ASP A 2 -1.06 -21.73 -11.56
N ILE A 3 -1.87 -21.02 -12.35
CA ILE A 3 -1.85 -19.55 -12.39
C ILE A 3 -3.25 -18.94 -12.31
N SER A 4 -3.41 -17.92 -11.44
CA SER A 4 -4.54 -16.98 -11.48
C SER A 4 -4.05 -15.62 -11.94
N VAL A 5 -4.59 -15.10 -13.03
CA VAL A 5 -4.29 -13.75 -13.53
C VAL A 5 -5.38 -12.78 -13.11
N ILE A 6 -5.05 -11.81 -12.26
CA ILE A 6 -6.00 -10.80 -11.75
C ILE A 6 -5.84 -9.51 -12.54
N ILE A 7 -6.93 -9.03 -13.12
CA ILE A 7 -6.95 -7.85 -13.99
C ILE A 7 -7.97 -6.85 -13.46
N PRO A 8 -7.55 -5.90 -12.58
CA PRO A 8 -8.40 -4.78 -12.20
C PRO A 8 -8.56 -3.81 -13.37
N LEU A 9 -9.79 -3.37 -13.62
CA LEU A 9 -10.08 -2.51 -14.78
C LEU A 9 -11.15 -1.45 -14.49
N TYR A 10 -11.04 -0.33 -15.21
CA TYR A 10 -12.04 0.74 -15.20
C TYR A 10 -12.06 1.46 -16.54
N ASN A 11 -13.12 1.26 -17.34
CA ASN A 11 -13.32 1.80 -18.70
C ASN A 11 -12.19 1.37 -19.66
N GLU A 12 -12.10 0.07 -19.93
CA GLU A 12 -11.06 -0.54 -20.77
C GLU A 12 -11.67 -1.48 -21.85
N GLU A 13 -12.89 -1.19 -22.34
CA GLU A 13 -13.64 -2.02 -23.30
C GLU A 13 -12.83 -2.46 -24.53
N LYS A 14 -11.87 -1.60 -24.98
CA LYS A 14 -11.12 -1.83 -26.23
C LYS A 14 -9.91 -2.74 -26.06
N SER A 15 -9.31 -2.76 -24.86
CA SER A 15 -8.11 -3.52 -24.59
C SER A 15 -8.37 -4.97 -24.17
N LEU A 16 -9.53 -5.23 -23.55
CA LEU A 16 -9.87 -6.53 -22.95
C LEU A 16 -9.82 -7.71 -23.94
N PRO A 17 -10.39 -7.63 -25.16
CA PRO A 17 -10.34 -8.76 -26.08
C PRO A 17 -8.92 -9.12 -26.51
N GLU A 18 -8.09 -8.12 -26.76
CA GLU A 18 -6.69 -8.31 -27.15
C GLU A 18 -5.86 -8.87 -25.99
N LEU A 19 -6.07 -8.36 -24.77
CA LEU A 19 -5.39 -8.83 -23.58
C LEU A 19 -5.75 -10.29 -23.27
N HIS A 20 -7.03 -10.63 -23.32
CA HIS A 20 -7.49 -12.02 -23.14
C HIS A 20 -6.82 -12.97 -24.13
N ALA A 21 -6.89 -12.65 -25.43
CA ALA A 21 -6.30 -13.50 -26.47
C ALA A 21 -4.77 -13.64 -26.30
N TRP A 22 -4.10 -12.58 -25.82
CA TRP A 22 -2.66 -12.64 -25.58
C TRP A 22 -2.32 -13.54 -24.38
N ILE A 23 -3.04 -13.39 -23.25
CA ILE A 23 -2.85 -14.27 -22.09
C ILE A 23 -3.14 -15.73 -22.48
N GLN A 24 -4.26 -16.01 -23.11
CA GLN A 24 -4.64 -17.36 -23.54
C GLN A 24 -3.54 -17.99 -24.42
N ARG A 25 -2.99 -17.23 -25.37
CA ARG A 25 -1.88 -17.71 -26.22
C ARG A 25 -0.66 -18.10 -25.39
N VAL A 26 -0.27 -17.26 -24.41
CA VAL A 26 0.90 -17.52 -23.57
C VAL A 26 0.69 -18.73 -22.67
N MET A 27 -0.51 -18.86 -22.07
CA MET A 27 -0.84 -19.98 -21.19
C MET A 27 -0.84 -21.30 -21.95
N ASN A 28 -1.50 -21.33 -23.10
CA ASN A 28 -1.56 -22.53 -23.94
C ASN A 28 -0.19 -22.95 -24.49
N ALA A 29 0.65 -21.98 -24.89
CA ALA A 29 1.99 -22.25 -25.38
C ALA A 29 2.93 -22.88 -24.32
N ASN A 30 2.65 -22.65 -23.04
CA ASN A 30 3.44 -23.16 -21.91
C ASN A 30 2.74 -24.33 -21.17
N GLY A 31 1.52 -24.70 -21.56
CA GLY A 31 0.77 -25.80 -20.96
C GLY A 31 0.32 -25.55 -19.53
N PHE A 32 0.12 -24.27 -19.14
CA PHE A 32 -0.37 -23.93 -17.80
C PHE A 32 -1.87 -24.16 -17.67
N THR A 33 -2.28 -24.67 -16.50
CA THR A 33 -3.66 -24.61 -16.03
C THR A 33 -3.90 -23.24 -15.39
N TYR A 34 -4.90 -22.49 -15.86
CA TYR A 34 -5.03 -21.10 -15.47
C TYR A 34 -6.48 -20.61 -15.35
N GLU A 35 -6.64 -19.49 -14.68
CA GLU A 35 -7.85 -18.65 -14.70
C GLU A 35 -7.48 -17.18 -14.92
N ILE A 36 -8.39 -16.43 -15.50
CA ILE A 36 -8.31 -14.97 -15.65
C ILE A 36 -9.48 -14.39 -14.86
N ILE A 37 -9.19 -13.55 -13.88
CA ILE A 37 -10.18 -12.92 -13.01
C ILE A 37 -10.23 -11.43 -13.32
N PHE A 38 -11.25 -11.01 -14.06
CA PHE A 38 -11.51 -9.61 -14.35
C PHE A 38 -12.25 -8.95 -13.19
N ILE A 39 -11.70 -7.86 -12.64
CA ILE A 39 -12.37 -7.08 -11.59
C ILE A 39 -12.77 -5.73 -12.16
N ASN A 40 -14.03 -5.61 -12.55
CA ASN A 40 -14.60 -4.37 -13.08
C ASN A 40 -14.94 -3.40 -11.94
N ASP A 41 -14.13 -2.36 -11.80
CA ASP A 41 -14.26 -1.33 -10.76
C ASP A 41 -15.32 -0.27 -11.12
N GLY A 42 -16.54 -0.73 -11.43
CA GLY A 42 -17.69 0.13 -11.70
C GLY A 42 -17.56 0.93 -13.00
N SER A 43 -17.07 0.33 -14.09
CA SER A 43 -16.96 0.95 -15.41
C SER A 43 -18.30 1.48 -15.92
N LYS A 44 -18.23 2.57 -16.69
CA LYS A 44 -19.39 3.25 -17.30
C LYS A 44 -19.49 3.03 -18.81
N ASP A 45 -18.47 2.40 -19.41
CA ASP A 45 -18.41 1.99 -20.80
C ASP A 45 -18.90 0.53 -20.95
N ARG A 46 -18.67 -0.08 -22.10
CA ARG A 46 -19.07 -1.45 -22.39
C ARG A 46 -18.09 -2.52 -21.89
N SER A 47 -17.18 -2.16 -20.96
CA SER A 47 -16.22 -3.13 -20.40
C SER A 47 -16.88 -4.36 -19.81
N TRP A 48 -18.04 -4.20 -19.14
CA TRP A 48 -18.73 -5.33 -18.56
C TRP A 48 -19.34 -6.24 -19.62
N ASP A 49 -19.97 -5.69 -20.65
CA ASP A 49 -20.55 -6.47 -21.76
C ASP A 49 -19.46 -7.29 -22.46
N VAL A 50 -18.26 -6.69 -22.65
CA VAL A 50 -17.12 -7.38 -23.24
C VAL A 50 -16.65 -8.55 -22.35
N ILE A 51 -16.63 -8.36 -21.02
CA ILE A 51 -16.25 -9.44 -20.09
C ILE A 51 -17.29 -10.57 -20.12
N GLU A 52 -18.58 -10.26 -20.17
CA GLU A 52 -19.64 -11.26 -20.31
C GLU A 52 -19.49 -12.07 -21.60
N ASP A 53 -19.20 -11.40 -22.72
CA ASP A 53 -18.91 -12.07 -23.99
C ASP A 53 -17.68 -12.98 -23.93
N LEU A 54 -16.61 -12.56 -23.24
CA LEU A 54 -15.41 -13.37 -23.04
C LEU A 54 -15.70 -14.58 -22.15
N HIS A 55 -16.44 -14.39 -21.07
CA HIS A 55 -16.86 -15.49 -20.19
C HIS A 55 -17.75 -16.50 -20.91
N HIS A 56 -18.70 -16.06 -21.73
CA HIS A 56 -19.54 -16.98 -22.53
C HIS A 56 -18.71 -17.81 -23.51
N LYS A 57 -17.62 -17.29 -24.05
CA LYS A 57 -16.74 -17.99 -24.98
C LYS A 57 -15.78 -18.95 -24.29
N ASP A 58 -15.36 -18.63 -23.06
CA ASP A 58 -14.33 -19.34 -22.32
C ASP A 58 -14.67 -19.36 -20.81
N ALA A 59 -15.80 -20.00 -20.48
CA ALA A 59 -16.35 -20.04 -19.12
C ALA A 59 -15.46 -20.81 -18.14
N GLU A 60 -14.60 -21.69 -18.64
CA GLU A 60 -13.66 -22.47 -17.84
C GLU A 60 -12.54 -21.61 -17.28
N HIS A 61 -12.03 -20.64 -18.08
CA HIS A 61 -10.87 -19.86 -17.69
C HIS A 61 -11.21 -18.42 -17.28
N VAL A 62 -12.33 -17.86 -17.76
CA VAL A 62 -12.68 -16.45 -17.51
C VAL A 62 -13.68 -16.33 -16.38
N HIS A 63 -13.27 -15.66 -15.31
CA HIS A 63 -14.12 -15.29 -14.18
C HIS A 63 -14.18 -13.77 -14.03
N ALA A 64 -15.24 -13.25 -13.43
CA ALA A 64 -15.37 -11.80 -13.28
C ALA A 64 -16.13 -11.38 -12.02
N ILE A 65 -15.74 -10.23 -11.48
CA ILE A 65 -16.41 -9.54 -10.39
C ILE A 65 -16.71 -8.11 -10.85
N LYS A 66 -17.95 -7.63 -10.66
CA LYS A 66 -18.36 -6.26 -10.98
C LYS A 66 -18.71 -5.49 -9.72
N PHE A 67 -18.07 -4.36 -9.50
CA PHE A 67 -18.46 -3.44 -8.45
C PHE A 67 -19.62 -2.53 -8.86
N ARG A 68 -20.45 -2.14 -7.91
CA ARG A 68 -21.57 -1.21 -8.15
C ARG A 68 -21.11 0.21 -8.47
N ARG A 69 -19.91 0.60 -8.02
CA ARG A 69 -19.26 1.90 -8.28
C ARG A 69 -17.76 1.73 -8.26
N ASN A 70 -17.03 2.75 -8.68
CA ASN A 70 -15.58 2.79 -8.54
C ASN A 70 -15.18 2.89 -7.07
N TYR A 71 -14.41 1.92 -6.59
CA TYR A 71 -13.83 1.85 -5.24
C TYR A 71 -12.30 1.98 -5.26
N GLY A 72 -11.67 1.90 -6.44
CA GLY A 72 -10.24 1.99 -6.62
C GLY A 72 -9.52 0.65 -6.75
N LYS A 73 -8.23 0.73 -7.10
CA LYS A 73 -7.41 -0.45 -7.45
C LYS A 73 -7.20 -1.42 -6.28
N SER A 74 -7.05 -0.91 -5.05
CA SER A 74 -6.79 -1.77 -3.89
C SER A 74 -7.95 -2.70 -3.55
N PRO A 75 -9.22 -2.24 -3.45
CA PRO A 75 -10.37 -3.13 -3.29
C PRO A 75 -10.52 -4.13 -4.43
N ALA A 76 -10.23 -3.71 -5.67
CA ALA A 76 -10.29 -4.61 -6.82
C ALA A 76 -9.26 -5.74 -6.70
N LEU A 77 -8.03 -5.42 -6.33
CA LEU A 77 -6.99 -6.43 -6.08
C LEU A 77 -7.35 -7.34 -4.91
N TYR A 78 -7.87 -6.79 -3.81
CA TYR A 78 -8.27 -7.58 -2.65
C TYR A 78 -9.35 -8.61 -3.00
N CYS A 79 -10.39 -8.22 -3.74
CA CYS A 79 -11.40 -9.16 -4.22
C CYS A 79 -10.82 -10.23 -5.16
N GLY A 80 -9.92 -9.83 -6.06
CA GLY A 80 -9.24 -10.76 -6.94
C GLY A 80 -8.35 -11.75 -6.17
N PHE A 81 -7.60 -11.28 -5.16
CA PHE A 81 -6.78 -12.13 -4.28
C PHE A 81 -7.60 -13.16 -3.52
N ASN A 82 -8.78 -12.76 -3.03
CA ASN A 82 -9.69 -13.69 -2.35
C ASN A 82 -10.27 -14.74 -3.32
N ALA A 83 -10.57 -14.37 -4.55
CA ALA A 83 -11.12 -15.27 -5.55
C ALA A 83 -10.08 -16.23 -6.15
N ALA A 84 -8.80 -15.84 -6.24
CA ALA A 84 -7.74 -16.59 -6.88
C ALA A 84 -7.52 -17.99 -6.28
N GLN A 85 -7.40 -19.00 -7.17
CA GLN A 85 -7.21 -20.42 -6.79
C GLN A 85 -5.84 -20.98 -7.23
N GLY A 86 -5.13 -20.29 -8.14
CA GLY A 86 -3.82 -20.71 -8.66
C GLY A 86 -2.73 -20.70 -7.59
N ASP A 87 -1.73 -21.57 -7.74
CA ASP A 87 -0.56 -21.62 -6.85
C ASP A 87 0.30 -20.36 -6.97
N VAL A 88 0.32 -19.79 -8.18
CA VAL A 88 0.91 -18.47 -8.46
C VAL A 88 -0.19 -17.51 -8.87
N VAL A 89 -0.26 -16.37 -8.22
CA VAL A 89 -1.19 -15.29 -8.53
C VAL A 89 -0.42 -14.17 -9.22
N ILE A 90 -0.91 -13.72 -10.39
CA ILE A 90 -0.27 -12.66 -11.17
C ILE A 90 -1.24 -11.50 -11.31
N THR A 91 -0.80 -10.30 -10.97
CA THR A 91 -1.56 -9.08 -11.24
C THR A 91 -1.01 -8.39 -12.47
N MET A 92 -1.88 -7.84 -13.31
CA MET A 92 -1.48 -6.98 -14.44
C MET A 92 -2.54 -5.93 -14.75
N ASP A 93 -2.12 -4.82 -15.35
CA ASP A 93 -3.03 -3.75 -15.75
C ASP A 93 -3.71 -4.09 -17.08
N ALA A 94 -4.97 -3.65 -17.26
CA ALA A 94 -5.78 -3.97 -18.44
C ALA A 94 -5.40 -3.16 -19.70
N ASP A 95 -4.42 -2.24 -19.64
CA ASP A 95 -4.14 -1.25 -20.67
C ASP A 95 -3.12 -1.67 -21.73
N LEU A 96 -2.75 -2.96 -21.76
CA LEU A 96 -1.78 -3.57 -22.69
C LEU A 96 -0.35 -2.99 -22.57
N GLN A 97 0.00 -2.30 -21.48
CA GLN A 97 1.34 -1.79 -21.26
C GLN A 97 2.29 -2.86 -20.70
N ASP A 98 1.76 -3.81 -19.95
CA ASP A 98 2.49 -4.95 -19.41
C ASP A 98 2.35 -6.15 -20.36
N SER A 99 3.47 -6.85 -20.63
CA SER A 99 3.48 -8.00 -21.55
C SER A 99 3.12 -9.30 -20.82
N PRO A 100 2.06 -10.03 -21.23
CA PRO A 100 1.80 -11.39 -20.78
C PRO A 100 2.92 -12.38 -21.05
N ASP A 101 3.80 -12.12 -22.04
CA ASP A 101 4.94 -12.99 -22.34
C ASP A 101 5.96 -13.08 -21.16
N GLU A 102 5.85 -12.22 -20.17
CA GLU A 102 6.65 -12.27 -18.93
C GLU A 102 6.14 -13.31 -17.91
N ILE A 103 4.91 -13.80 -18.09
CA ILE A 103 4.25 -14.72 -17.14
C ILE A 103 5.04 -16.00 -16.87
N PRO A 104 5.56 -16.72 -17.90
CA PRO A 104 6.27 -17.97 -17.67
C PRO A 104 7.51 -17.81 -16.78
N GLU A 105 8.28 -16.75 -16.98
CA GLU A 105 9.46 -16.49 -16.19
C GLU A 105 9.12 -16.05 -14.77
N LEU A 106 8.07 -15.23 -14.59
CA LEU A 106 7.56 -14.86 -13.27
C LEU A 106 7.09 -16.11 -12.49
N TYR A 107 6.39 -17.02 -13.16
CA TYR A 107 5.98 -18.30 -12.60
C TYR A 107 7.20 -19.13 -12.16
N ARG A 108 8.20 -19.26 -13.01
CA ARG A 108 9.45 -19.98 -12.71
C ARG A 108 10.15 -19.41 -11.48
N MET A 109 10.26 -18.08 -11.37
CA MET A 109 10.88 -17.42 -10.21
C MET A 109 10.14 -17.74 -8.91
N ILE A 110 8.80 -17.79 -8.91
CA ILE A 110 8.02 -18.16 -7.72
C ILE A 110 8.19 -19.64 -7.40
N MET A 111 8.05 -20.54 -8.38
CA MET A 111 7.99 -21.98 -8.13
C MET A 111 9.36 -22.62 -7.96
N GLU A 112 10.35 -22.25 -8.77
CA GLU A 112 11.68 -22.85 -8.74
C GLU A 112 12.65 -22.09 -7.85
N GLU A 113 12.72 -20.75 -7.99
CA GLU A 113 13.62 -19.91 -7.19
C GLU A 113 13.04 -19.59 -5.80
N LYS A 114 11.77 -20.02 -5.53
CA LYS A 114 11.10 -19.89 -4.23
C LYS A 114 10.95 -18.45 -3.74
N TYR A 115 10.77 -17.49 -4.64
CA TYR A 115 10.35 -16.15 -4.24
C TYR A 115 8.91 -16.17 -3.69
N ASP A 116 8.65 -15.34 -2.70
CA ASP A 116 7.30 -15.11 -2.19
C ASP A 116 6.55 -14.13 -3.09
N LEU A 117 7.26 -13.12 -3.58
CA LEU A 117 6.76 -12.08 -4.46
C LEU A 117 7.84 -11.65 -5.45
N VAL A 118 7.47 -11.49 -6.71
CA VAL A 118 8.34 -10.90 -7.75
C VAL A 118 7.62 -9.70 -8.36
N SER A 119 8.24 -8.52 -8.30
CA SER A 119 7.72 -7.30 -8.94
C SER A 119 8.38 -7.07 -10.29
N GLY A 120 7.60 -6.67 -11.28
CA GLY A 120 8.17 -6.18 -12.52
C GLY A 120 8.92 -4.86 -12.32
N TYR A 121 9.99 -4.65 -13.08
CA TYR A 121 10.74 -3.39 -13.16
C TYR A 121 10.76 -2.88 -14.60
N LYS A 122 10.10 -1.74 -14.82
CA LYS A 122 10.06 -1.06 -16.13
C LYS A 122 11.32 -0.21 -16.31
N GLN A 123 12.43 -0.85 -16.72
CA GLN A 123 13.72 -0.17 -16.88
C GLN A 123 13.66 0.92 -17.96
N LYS A 124 13.05 0.62 -19.11
CA LYS A 124 12.77 1.61 -20.16
C LYS A 124 11.32 2.05 -20.07
N ARG A 125 11.08 3.30 -19.69
CA ARG A 125 9.75 3.90 -19.62
C ARG A 125 9.55 4.86 -20.79
N TYR A 126 8.42 4.72 -21.46
CA TYR A 126 7.98 5.67 -22.50
C TYR A 126 7.17 6.84 -21.93
N ASP A 127 7.25 7.04 -20.61
CA ASP A 127 6.54 8.11 -19.90
C ASP A 127 7.28 9.46 -20.01
N PRO A 128 6.57 10.61 -20.01
CA PRO A 128 7.17 11.94 -19.98
C PRO A 128 8.06 12.17 -18.76
N LEU A 129 9.09 13.01 -18.88
CA LEU A 129 10.03 13.36 -17.81
C LEU A 129 9.33 13.90 -16.55
N THR A 130 8.21 14.61 -16.72
CA THR A 130 7.37 15.13 -15.63
C THR A 130 6.78 14.05 -14.73
N LYS A 131 6.70 12.79 -15.20
CA LYS A 131 6.28 11.63 -14.41
C LYS A 131 7.46 10.83 -13.87
N THR A 132 8.56 10.80 -14.58
CA THR A 132 9.70 9.94 -14.25
C THR A 132 10.46 10.42 -13.01
N ILE A 133 10.67 11.75 -12.87
CA ILE A 133 11.39 12.33 -11.72
C ILE A 133 10.64 12.12 -10.41
N PRO A 134 9.33 12.48 -10.29
CA PRO A 134 8.57 12.21 -9.07
C PRO A 134 8.51 10.72 -8.71
N THR A 135 8.41 9.85 -9.72
CA THR A 135 8.37 8.39 -9.49
C THR A 135 9.70 7.85 -8.93
N LYS A 136 10.85 8.36 -9.42
CA LYS A 136 12.17 7.97 -8.88
C LYS A 136 12.33 8.38 -7.42
N LEU A 137 11.95 9.62 -7.08
CA LEU A 137 11.99 10.10 -5.70
C LEU A 137 11.07 9.29 -4.79
N PHE A 138 9.84 9.03 -5.24
CA PHE A 138 8.88 8.18 -4.55
C PHE A 138 9.45 6.79 -4.27
N ASN A 139 9.97 6.11 -5.29
CA ASN A 139 10.53 4.76 -5.15
C ASN A 139 11.75 4.73 -4.22
N ALA A 140 12.62 5.75 -4.26
CA ALA A 140 13.77 5.85 -3.35
C ALA A 140 13.33 6.00 -1.89
N THR A 141 12.31 6.84 -1.64
CA THR A 141 11.74 7.04 -0.31
C THR A 141 11.00 5.80 0.17
N ALA A 142 10.19 5.16 -0.70
CA ALA A 142 9.47 3.93 -0.39
C ALA A 142 10.42 2.80 -0.01
N ARG A 143 11.55 2.62 -0.72
CA ARG A 143 12.60 1.64 -0.36
C ARG A 143 13.14 1.87 1.05
N LYS A 144 13.48 3.11 1.37
CA LYS A 144 14.06 3.46 2.68
C LYS A 144 13.06 3.21 3.81
N ILE A 145 11.81 3.58 3.60
CA ILE A 145 10.75 3.47 4.62
C ILE A 145 10.30 2.01 4.80
N SER A 146 10.03 1.30 3.70
CA SER A 146 9.53 -0.09 3.74
C SER A 146 10.60 -1.11 4.12
N GLY A 147 11.88 -0.73 4.03
CA GLY A 147 12.99 -1.67 4.21
C GLY A 147 13.05 -2.78 3.14
N VAL A 148 12.31 -2.65 2.03
CA VAL A 148 12.39 -3.54 0.87
C VAL A 148 13.40 -2.95 -0.10
N HIS A 149 14.68 -3.31 0.07
CA HIS A 149 15.80 -2.67 -0.64
C HIS A 149 15.98 -3.15 -2.07
N ASN A 150 15.47 -4.34 -2.40
CA ASN A 150 15.69 -5.02 -3.68
C ASN A 150 14.76 -4.55 -4.81
N LEU A 151 13.84 -3.60 -4.55
CA LEU A 151 12.90 -3.12 -5.54
C LEU A 151 13.25 -1.72 -6.04
N HIS A 152 13.29 -1.56 -7.36
CA HIS A 152 13.44 -0.26 -8.04
C HIS A 152 12.09 0.36 -8.39
N ASP A 153 11.04 -0.47 -8.59
CA ASP A 153 9.72 -0.03 -9.00
C ASP A 153 8.58 -0.61 -8.15
N PHE A 154 8.10 0.15 -7.17
CA PHE A 154 6.93 -0.22 -6.38
C PHE A 154 5.60 -0.10 -7.15
N ASN A 155 5.58 0.74 -8.19
CA ASN A 155 4.36 1.08 -8.93
C ASN A 155 4.06 0.15 -10.14
N CYS A 156 4.92 -0.82 -10.45
CA CYS A 156 4.66 -1.75 -11.54
C CYS A 156 3.38 -2.54 -11.26
N GLY A 157 2.46 -2.60 -12.23
CA GLY A 157 1.20 -3.38 -12.14
C GLY A 157 1.45 -4.87 -12.23
N LEU A 158 2.44 -5.27 -13.03
CA LEU A 158 2.82 -6.67 -13.23
C LEU A 158 3.61 -7.19 -12.04
N LYS A 159 3.02 -8.06 -11.27
CA LYS A 159 3.63 -8.73 -10.13
C LYS A 159 3.14 -10.17 -10.06
N ALA A 160 4.02 -11.07 -9.60
CA ALA A 160 3.69 -12.45 -9.30
C ALA A 160 3.84 -12.71 -7.79
N TYR A 161 2.96 -13.52 -7.26
CA TYR A 161 2.89 -13.84 -5.84
C TYR A 161 2.67 -15.34 -5.66
N ARG A 162 3.27 -15.92 -4.64
CA ARG A 162 2.82 -17.20 -4.13
C ARG A 162 1.41 -17.04 -3.56
N ARG A 163 0.51 -18.03 -3.74
CA ARG A 163 -0.88 -17.98 -3.25
C ARG A 163 -0.97 -17.60 -1.77
N ASP A 164 -0.10 -18.15 -0.94
CA ASP A 164 -0.09 -17.85 0.49
C ASP A 164 0.09 -16.37 0.79
N VAL A 165 0.90 -15.65 0.00
CA VAL A 165 1.10 -14.21 0.17
C VAL A 165 -0.22 -13.47 0.03
N VAL A 166 -0.93 -13.67 -1.08
CA VAL A 166 -2.16 -12.95 -1.38
C VAL A 166 -3.32 -13.31 -0.45
N LYS A 167 -3.31 -14.54 0.10
CA LYS A 167 -4.33 -14.97 1.08
C LYS A 167 -4.09 -14.40 2.49
N ASN A 168 -2.88 -13.92 2.77
CA ASN A 168 -2.47 -13.48 4.09
C ASN A 168 -2.18 -11.97 4.19
N ILE A 169 -2.37 -11.22 3.11
CA ILE A 169 -2.28 -9.75 3.12
C ILE A 169 -3.64 -9.11 2.91
N GLU A 170 -3.86 -7.98 3.55
CA GLU A 170 -5.03 -7.15 3.33
C GLU A 170 -4.64 -5.88 2.58
N VAL A 171 -5.25 -5.67 1.39
CA VAL A 171 -4.97 -4.52 0.53
C VAL A 171 -6.14 -3.56 0.58
N TYR A 172 -5.98 -2.41 1.24
CA TYR A 172 -7.01 -1.39 1.42
C TYR A 172 -6.50 0.01 1.05
N GLY A 173 -7.38 0.98 0.93
CA GLY A 173 -7.04 2.38 0.61
C GLY A 173 -6.18 2.47 -0.67
N GLU A 174 -5.02 3.10 -0.59
CA GLU A 174 -4.06 3.20 -1.70
C GLU A 174 -2.88 2.21 -1.57
N MET A 175 -3.04 1.15 -0.74
CA MET A 175 -1.95 0.22 -0.40
C MET A 175 -1.54 -0.71 -1.54
N HIS A 176 -2.19 -0.69 -2.70
CA HIS A 176 -1.81 -1.50 -3.87
C HIS A 176 -0.35 -1.28 -4.31
N ARG A 177 0.24 -0.11 -4.03
CA ARG A 177 1.65 0.18 -4.32
C ARG A 177 2.61 -0.45 -3.32
N TYR A 178 2.13 -0.70 -2.12
CA TYR A 178 2.91 -1.18 -0.98
C TYR A 178 2.69 -2.66 -0.68
N ILE A 179 2.10 -3.42 -1.62
CA ILE A 179 1.94 -4.87 -1.47
C ILE A 179 3.26 -5.57 -1.11
N PRO A 180 4.44 -5.21 -1.68
CA PRO A 180 5.71 -5.80 -1.26
C PRO A 180 6.04 -5.53 0.22
N TYR A 181 5.68 -4.36 0.74
CA TYR A 181 5.80 -4.05 2.16
C TYR A 181 4.83 -4.88 3.01
N LEU A 182 3.56 -4.98 2.60
CA LEU A 182 2.55 -5.78 3.30
C LEU A 182 2.95 -7.26 3.34
N ALA A 183 3.48 -7.80 2.25
CA ALA A 183 4.01 -9.15 2.20
C ALA A 183 5.16 -9.36 3.19
N LYS A 184 6.13 -8.43 3.22
CA LYS A 184 7.25 -8.48 4.16
C LYS A 184 6.77 -8.44 5.62
N GLU A 185 5.81 -7.57 5.96
CA GLU A 185 5.24 -7.48 7.31
C GLU A 185 4.47 -8.73 7.72
N ALA A 186 3.88 -9.43 6.75
CA ALA A 186 3.23 -10.73 6.96
C ALA A 186 4.25 -11.90 7.04
N GLY A 187 5.56 -11.63 6.97
CA GLY A 187 6.61 -12.64 7.10
C GLY A 187 7.16 -13.19 5.78
N PHE A 188 6.62 -12.75 4.63
CA PHE A 188 7.07 -13.16 3.29
C PHE A 188 8.21 -12.25 2.81
N ALA A 189 9.45 -12.60 3.16
CA ALA A 189 10.60 -11.72 2.99
C ALA A 189 11.38 -11.95 1.68
N ARG A 190 11.13 -13.07 0.96
CA ARG A 190 11.83 -13.37 -0.29
C ARG A 190 11.20 -12.63 -1.47
N ILE A 191 11.49 -11.33 -1.55
CA ILE A 191 10.96 -10.42 -2.58
C ILE A 191 12.02 -10.23 -3.65
N GLY A 192 11.66 -10.53 -4.91
CA GLY A 192 12.48 -10.36 -6.09
C GLY A 192 11.98 -9.26 -7.03
N GLU A 193 12.82 -8.90 -7.98
CA GLU A 193 12.47 -7.98 -9.06
C GLU A 193 12.93 -8.54 -10.41
N LYS A 194 12.11 -8.38 -11.44
CA LYS A 194 12.40 -8.77 -12.80
C LYS A 194 12.27 -7.60 -13.75
N VAL A 195 13.27 -7.34 -14.57
CA VAL A 195 13.13 -6.38 -15.67
C VAL A 195 12.09 -6.91 -16.66
N VAL A 196 11.04 -6.13 -16.89
CA VAL A 196 9.93 -6.51 -17.76
C VAL A 196 9.81 -5.54 -18.94
N GLN A 197 9.30 -6.08 -20.06
CA GLN A 197 9.00 -5.28 -21.23
C GLN A 197 7.81 -4.36 -20.95
N HIS A 198 7.94 -3.09 -21.30
CA HIS A 198 6.90 -2.10 -21.20
C HIS A 198 6.57 -1.54 -22.58
N GLN A 199 5.28 -1.55 -22.93
CA GLN A 199 4.79 -1.03 -24.18
C GLN A 199 4.11 0.34 -24.01
N ALA A 200 4.08 1.11 -25.08
CA ALA A 200 3.29 2.34 -25.09
C ALA A 200 1.80 1.99 -25.03
N ARG A 201 1.02 2.76 -24.27
CA ARG A 201 -0.44 2.56 -24.17
C ARG A 201 -1.07 2.65 -25.58
N LYS A 202 -1.82 1.61 -25.94
CA LYS A 202 -2.47 1.51 -27.27
C LYS A 202 -3.84 2.21 -27.29
N TYR A 203 -4.60 2.12 -26.20
CA TYR A 203 -5.95 2.64 -26.08
C TYR A 203 -6.09 3.58 -24.88
N GLY A 204 -7.03 4.54 -24.97
CA GLY A 204 -7.41 5.43 -23.88
C GLY A 204 -6.42 6.58 -23.61
N LYS A 205 -6.76 7.43 -22.64
CA LYS A 205 -5.94 8.55 -22.18
C LYS A 205 -5.48 8.31 -20.74
N SER A 206 -4.24 8.63 -20.44
CA SER A 206 -3.71 8.59 -19.07
C SER A 206 -4.48 9.56 -18.17
N LYS A 207 -5.08 9.06 -17.09
CA LYS A 207 -5.79 9.87 -16.09
C LYS A 207 -4.85 10.46 -15.02
N PHE A 208 -3.64 10.87 -15.41
CA PHE A 208 -2.65 11.46 -14.51
C PHE A 208 -2.97 12.93 -14.20
N GLY A 209 -3.31 13.23 -12.94
CA GLY A 209 -3.52 14.59 -12.41
C GLY A 209 -2.53 14.93 -11.29
N ILE A 210 -2.37 16.22 -10.99
CA ILE A 210 -1.53 16.78 -9.90
C ILE A 210 -1.94 16.19 -8.53
N ASN A 211 -3.23 15.90 -8.31
CA ASN A 211 -3.74 15.29 -7.08
C ASN A 211 -3.05 13.96 -6.75
N ARG A 212 -2.57 13.22 -7.76
CA ARG A 212 -1.88 11.95 -7.53
C ARG A 212 -0.50 12.12 -6.90
N PHE A 213 0.14 13.28 -7.10
CA PHE A 213 1.41 13.60 -6.43
C PHE A 213 1.21 13.82 -4.93
N PHE A 214 0.18 14.60 -4.55
CA PHE A 214 -0.17 14.82 -3.14
C PHE A 214 -0.61 13.51 -2.47
N ASN A 215 -1.43 12.71 -3.14
CA ASN A 215 -1.84 11.41 -2.61
C ASN A 215 -0.63 10.49 -2.43
N GLY A 216 0.31 10.46 -3.38
CA GLY A 216 1.54 9.67 -3.25
C GLY A 216 2.42 10.08 -2.05
N TYR A 217 2.47 11.39 -1.74
CA TYR A 217 3.17 11.87 -0.54
C TYR A 217 2.45 11.46 0.74
N LEU A 218 1.13 11.60 0.80
CA LEU A 218 0.32 11.15 1.94
C LEU A 218 0.42 9.63 2.13
N ASP A 219 0.48 8.86 1.05
CA ASP A 219 0.68 7.41 1.10
C ASP A 219 2.04 7.06 1.71
N LEU A 220 3.11 7.79 1.35
CA LEU A 220 4.43 7.61 1.96
C LEU A 220 4.44 7.94 3.45
N LEU A 221 3.76 9.01 3.83
CA LEU A 221 3.61 9.40 5.24
C LEU A 221 2.84 8.32 6.02
N THR A 222 1.76 7.81 5.44
CA THR A 222 0.98 6.71 6.02
C THR A 222 1.83 5.44 6.15
N LEU A 223 2.60 5.10 5.12
CA LEU A 223 3.51 3.96 5.16
C LEU A 223 4.55 4.13 6.28
N TRP A 224 5.19 5.30 6.36
CA TRP A 224 6.16 5.61 7.41
C TRP A 224 5.54 5.49 8.81
N PHE A 225 4.33 6.01 8.96
CA PHE A 225 3.59 5.95 10.22
C PHE A 225 3.28 4.50 10.62
N LEU A 226 2.73 3.71 9.70
CA LEU A 226 2.39 2.30 9.95
C LEU A 226 3.63 1.45 10.24
N THR A 227 4.72 1.68 9.50
CA THR A 227 5.99 0.95 9.71
C THR A 227 6.58 1.19 11.09
N ASN A 228 6.57 2.45 11.56
CA ASN A 228 7.24 2.82 12.80
C ASN A 228 6.33 2.72 14.04
N PHE A 229 5.03 2.95 13.87
CA PHE A 229 4.10 3.15 14.99
C PHE A 229 2.91 2.19 15.01
N GLY A 230 2.64 1.48 13.90
CA GLY A 230 1.43 0.67 13.75
C GLY A 230 1.28 -0.45 14.78
N LYS A 231 2.39 -1.00 15.27
CA LYS A 231 2.38 -2.12 16.23
C LYS A 231 2.36 -1.70 17.71
N LYS A 232 2.87 -0.50 18.05
CA LYS A 232 2.98 -0.02 19.44
C LYS A 232 2.82 1.51 19.54
N PRO A 233 1.66 2.07 19.19
CA PRO A 233 1.47 3.52 19.17
C PRO A 233 1.66 4.17 20.55
N MET A 234 1.27 3.48 21.61
CA MET A 234 1.43 3.97 22.98
C MET A 234 2.89 4.17 23.38
N HIS A 235 3.82 3.33 22.93
CA HIS A 235 5.24 3.48 23.28
C HIS A 235 5.84 4.76 22.72
N VAL A 236 5.38 5.25 21.58
CA VAL A 236 5.92 6.45 20.95
C VAL A 236 5.16 7.69 21.38
N PHE A 237 3.87 7.72 21.15
CA PHE A 237 3.06 8.90 21.48
C PHE A 237 2.91 9.10 22.97
N GLY A 238 2.80 8.00 23.73
CA GLY A 238 2.74 8.06 25.19
C GLY A 238 4.05 8.57 25.80
N LEU A 239 5.21 8.07 25.31
CA LEU A 239 6.51 8.54 25.79
C LEU A 239 6.76 10.01 25.44
N MET A 240 6.53 10.40 24.18
CA MET A 240 6.67 11.79 23.74
C MET A 240 5.72 12.72 24.49
N GLY A 241 4.45 12.29 24.64
CA GLY A 241 3.44 13.05 25.36
C GLY A 241 3.79 13.24 26.83
N SER A 242 4.21 12.18 27.51
CA SER A 242 4.66 12.25 28.91
C SER A 242 5.86 13.15 29.09
N PHE A 243 6.86 13.04 28.20
CA PHE A 243 8.07 13.86 28.25
C PHE A 243 7.74 15.34 28.02
N MET A 244 6.92 15.66 27.03
CA MET A 244 6.50 17.03 26.73
C MET A 244 5.66 17.64 27.86
N PHE A 245 4.72 16.84 28.43
CA PHE A 245 3.95 17.25 29.60
C PHE A 245 4.86 17.54 30.79
N PHE A 246 5.81 16.67 31.07
CA PHE A 246 6.71 16.80 32.22
C PHE A 246 7.61 18.05 32.11
N ILE A 247 8.15 18.33 30.91
CA ILE A 247 8.92 19.56 30.68
C ILE A 247 8.06 20.80 30.91
N GLY A 248 6.84 20.82 30.34
CA GLY A 248 5.91 21.93 30.55
C GLY A 248 5.52 22.11 32.03
N PHE A 249 5.29 21.00 32.73
CA PHE A 249 4.97 21.01 34.14
C PHE A 249 6.11 21.55 35.03
N VAL A 250 7.33 21.10 34.78
CA VAL A 250 8.52 21.60 35.51
C VAL A 250 8.73 23.09 35.25
N ALA A 251 8.63 23.53 33.98
CA ALA A 251 8.71 24.95 33.66
C ALA A 251 7.61 25.78 34.32
N PHE A 252 6.38 25.26 34.34
CA PHE A 252 5.27 25.90 35.01
C PHE A 252 5.49 26.04 36.54
N LEU A 253 5.95 24.97 37.19
CA LEU A 253 6.29 24.99 38.62
C LEU A 253 7.41 25.99 38.92
N TRP A 254 8.46 26.01 38.06
CA TRP A 254 9.55 26.98 38.19
C TRP A 254 9.04 28.41 38.20
N LEU A 255 8.17 28.79 37.26
CA LEU A 255 7.56 30.13 37.19
C LEU A 255 6.74 30.45 38.41
N ILE A 256 6.00 29.49 38.98
CA ILE A 256 5.24 29.68 40.23
C ILE A 256 6.19 29.94 41.39
N VAL A 257 7.22 29.11 41.54
CA VAL A 257 8.21 29.26 42.63
C VAL A 257 8.89 30.62 42.56
N GLU A 258 9.35 31.00 41.36
CA GLU A 258 9.96 32.31 41.12
C GLU A 258 9.05 33.48 41.56
N LYS A 259 7.77 33.40 41.16
CA LYS A 259 6.73 34.40 41.52
C LYS A 259 6.51 34.46 43.04
N VAL A 260 6.42 33.30 43.69
CA VAL A 260 6.25 33.24 45.17
C VAL A 260 7.46 33.83 45.86
N ILE A 261 8.69 33.55 45.41
CA ILE A 261 9.91 34.14 46.00
C ILE A 261 9.87 35.67 45.83
N MET A 262 9.53 36.21 44.66
CA MET A 262 9.40 37.63 44.41
C MET A 262 8.40 38.30 45.36
N LEU A 263 7.22 37.67 45.52
CA LEU A 263 6.15 38.19 46.41
C LEU A 263 6.62 38.22 47.88
N VAL A 264 7.26 37.17 48.37
CA VAL A 264 7.79 37.07 49.73
C VAL A 264 8.91 38.11 49.98
N SER A 265 9.70 38.39 48.94
CA SER A 265 10.77 39.38 48.99
C SER A 265 10.30 40.83 48.82
N GLY A 266 8.96 41.06 48.74
CA GLY A 266 8.41 42.39 48.61
C GLY A 266 8.59 43.05 47.23
N VAL A 267 9.00 42.27 46.24
CA VAL A 267 9.17 42.74 44.86
C VAL A 267 7.84 42.50 44.09
N TYR A 268 7.17 43.57 43.71
CA TYR A 268 5.99 43.51 42.87
C TYR A 268 6.42 43.52 41.41
N GLY A 269 6.48 42.33 40.76
CA GLY A 269 6.76 42.17 39.33
C GLY A 269 5.49 41.91 38.51
N ASP A 270 5.62 41.81 37.21
CA ASP A 270 4.57 41.54 36.22
C ASP A 270 3.76 40.28 36.54
N LEU A 271 2.55 40.15 36.00
CA LEU A 271 1.74 38.95 36.18
C LEU A 271 2.40 37.74 35.47
N LEU A 272 2.17 36.53 36.01
CA LEU A 272 2.64 35.31 35.37
C LEU A 272 2.17 35.20 33.90
N SER A 273 0.97 35.70 33.63
CA SER A 273 0.38 35.74 32.29
C SER A 273 1.04 36.73 31.34
N ASP A 274 1.91 37.63 31.80
CA ASP A 274 2.60 38.59 30.95
C ASP A 274 3.90 38.00 30.38
N HIS A 275 4.29 36.82 30.88
CA HIS A 275 5.47 36.11 30.39
C HIS A 275 5.10 35.09 29.31
N ALA A 276 5.74 35.15 28.13
CA ALA A 276 5.55 34.20 27.06
C ALA A 276 5.86 32.75 27.50
N SER A 277 6.82 32.57 28.44
CA SER A 277 7.19 31.28 29.02
C SER A 277 6.03 30.55 29.72
N PHE A 278 5.10 31.31 30.33
CA PHE A 278 3.90 30.75 30.93
C PHE A 278 3.00 30.07 29.90
N PHE A 279 2.73 30.73 28.79
CA PHE A 279 1.93 30.15 27.70
C PHE A 279 2.63 28.99 27.03
N ILE A 280 3.97 29.05 26.83
CA ILE A 280 4.75 27.94 26.28
C ILE A 280 4.65 26.73 27.20
N ALA A 281 4.79 26.88 28.51
CA ALA A 281 4.66 25.78 29.45
C ALA A 281 3.24 25.18 29.44
N LEU A 282 2.22 26.00 29.40
CA LEU A 282 0.81 25.56 29.31
C LEU A 282 0.53 24.80 28.02
N VAL A 283 0.94 25.34 26.89
CA VAL A 283 0.80 24.69 25.58
C VAL A 283 1.55 23.35 25.54
N ALA A 284 2.75 23.28 26.11
CA ALA A 284 3.52 22.03 26.19
C ALA A 284 2.75 20.96 27.00
N MET A 285 2.15 21.32 28.12
CA MET A 285 1.35 20.42 28.95
C MET A 285 0.09 19.92 28.19
N VAL A 286 -0.62 20.82 27.51
CA VAL A 286 -1.83 20.48 26.75
C VAL A 286 -1.48 19.55 25.59
N LEU A 287 -0.46 19.90 24.78
CA LEU A 287 -0.02 19.08 23.66
C LEU A 287 0.54 17.72 24.14
N GLY A 288 1.27 17.70 25.27
CA GLY A 288 1.75 16.47 25.88
C GLY A 288 0.60 15.53 26.27
N THR A 289 -0.44 16.06 26.89
CA THR A 289 -1.66 15.30 27.23
C THR A 289 -2.36 14.78 25.97
N GLN A 290 -2.49 15.61 24.94
CA GLN A 290 -3.12 15.20 23.68
C GLN A 290 -2.35 14.07 22.98
N LEU A 291 -1.02 14.16 22.93
CA LEU A 291 -0.19 13.10 22.38
C LEU A 291 -0.31 11.79 23.17
N PHE A 292 -0.32 11.88 24.50
CA PHE A 292 -0.52 10.70 25.36
C PHE A 292 -1.87 10.03 25.08
N LEU A 293 -2.96 10.82 25.03
CA LEU A 293 -4.30 10.31 24.72
C LEU A 293 -4.37 9.71 23.30
N ALA A 294 -3.72 10.33 22.32
CA ALA A 294 -3.65 9.80 20.96
C ALA A 294 -2.94 8.42 20.92
N GLY A 295 -1.84 8.27 21.68
CA GLY A 295 -1.16 6.99 21.85
C GLY A 295 -2.05 5.92 22.49
N PHE A 296 -2.78 6.28 23.53
CA PHE A 296 -3.70 5.40 24.23
C PHE A 296 -4.87 4.95 23.33
N ILE A 297 -5.48 5.88 22.61
CA ILE A 297 -6.56 5.57 21.64
C ILE A 297 -6.02 4.67 20.53
N GLY A 298 -4.84 4.96 20.00
CA GLY A 298 -4.19 4.12 18.99
C GLY A 298 -3.95 2.68 19.49
N ASP A 299 -3.53 2.51 20.74
CA ASP A 299 -3.36 1.18 21.35
C ASP A 299 -4.70 0.46 21.55
N LEU A 300 -5.74 1.17 21.97
CA LEU A 300 -7.10 0.61 22.08
C LEU A 300 -7.64 0.13 20.73
N ILE A 301 -7.48 0.92 19.68
CA ILE A 301 -7.90 0.55 18.32
C ILE A 301 -7.10 -0.69 17.85
N SER A 302 -5.79 -0.71 18.08
CA SER A 302 -4.95 -1.87 17.77
C SER A 302 -5.39 -3.12 18.54
N ARG A 303 -5.81 -2.99 19.80
CA ARG A 303 -6.34 -4.08 20.61
C ARG A 303 -7.71 -4.58 20.18
N SER A 304 -8.52 -3.71 19.60
CA SER A 304 -9.88 -4.02 19.11
C SER A 304 -9.87 -4.71 17.75
N ASN A 305 -8.72 -4.84 17.10
CA ASN A 305 -8.62 -5.52 15.82
C ASN A 305 -8.84 -7.04 16.00
N PRO A 306 -9.88 -7.62 15.36
CA PRO A 306 -10.17 -9.08 15.47
C PRO A 306 -9.01 -9.95 14.98
N ARG A 307 -8.18 -9.44 14.07
CA ARG A 307 -7.00 -10.13 13.49
C ARG A 307 -5.70 -9.90 14.25
N ARG A 308 -5.75 -9.33 15.46
CA ARG A 308 -4.54 -9.02 16.23
C ARG A 308 -3.68 -10.26 16.53
N ASN A 309 -4.31 -11.40 16.75
CA ASN A 309 -3.66 -12.68 17.08
C ASN A 309 -3.65 -13.64 15.89
N ASP A 310 -3.82 -13.13 14.67
CA ASP A 310 -3.72 -13.91 13.45
C ASP A 310 -2.23 -14.04 13.10
N TYR A 311 -1.62 -15.12 13.57
CA TYR A 311 -0.19 -15.40 13.37
C TYR A 311 -0.01 -16.31 12.16
N GLN A 312 0.92 -15.96 11.28
CA GLN A 312 1.32 -16.82 10.16
C GLN A 312 2.15 -17.97 10.69
N ILE A 313 1.55 -19.16 10.79
CA ILE A 313 2.25 -20.37 11.24
C ILE A 313 2.90 -21.00 10.02
N GLU A 314 4.23 -21.15 10.05
CA GLU A 314 4.97 -21.76 8.94
C GLU A 314 4.87 -23.29 8.96
N LYS A 315 4.85 -23.91 10.15
CA LYS A 315 4.74 -25.37 10.33
C LYS A 315 4.03 -25.68 11.64
N GLU A 316 3.15 -26.66 11.59
CA GLU A 316 2.63 -27.39 12.75
C GLU A 316 3.06 -28.85 12.66
N MET A 317 3.43 -29.47 13.78
CA MET A 317 3.77 -30.90 13.88
C MET A 317 2.80 -31.61 14.78
#